data_1995df23af7b85ce970d490776882bb5
#
_entry.id   1995df23af7b85ce970d490776882bb5
#
_cell.length_a   1.000
_cell.length_b   1.000
_cell.length_c   1.000
_cell.angle_alpha   90.00
_cell.angle_beta   90.00
_cell.angle_gamma   90.00
#
_symmetry.space_group_name_H-M   'P 1'
#
loop_
_entity.id
_entity.type
_entity.pdbx_description
1 polymer ?
#
loop_
_entity_poly.entity_id
_entity_poly.type
_entity_poly.pdbx_seq_one_letter_code
_entity_poly.pdbx_strand_id
1 'polypeptide(L)'
;FDYPDAREAVLYTSATDQQNHAVIADYNPLTTMLKSLGQSLGQVLNANLSGASALKGIDGRLTTPFGAESPIHLSQCGTWGDPGTVDSGWIFFQPEACIKRLLNNPSGPEKLLAARASWLGYRGTTIGPYSTLSQLTGLDHRTLLPPYLPAGRGEDLLFGIMLRRLHPESAVLNEGWAVPHYPVDNRSSRGTLSPVNVNASMMMLADWLECAPRDEAGIPPEARLIMLADEIARLSQMTEDSLEGIVQQELLSKRAGLLARCMDHLDALSELDILPGTTHWQTFLQQSRDSLVGQIQSQDPHPVADALTRGASDLETLRRRGFDFAEAIKAWPEICQAARTFELK
;
A
#
# COMPACT_ATOMS: atom_id res chain seq x y z
N PHE A 1 -7.59 7.97 -5.72
CA PHE A 1 -7.44 6.75 -4.91
C PHE A 1 -7.72 7.13 -3.48
N ASP A 2 -8.90 6.75 -2.99
CA ASP A 2 -9.15 6.74 -1.57
C ASP A 2 -8.40 5.53 -1.01
N TYR A 3 -7.21 5.77 -0.47
CA TYR A 3 -6.62 4.79 0.43
C TYR A 3 -7.67 4.48 1.49
N PRO A 4 -7.95 3.21 1.76
CA PRO A 4 -8.94 2.88 2.76
C PRO A 4 -8.56 3.59 4.07
N ASP A 5 -9.51 4.33 4.65
CA ASP A 5 -9.35 5.20 5.83
C ASP A 5 -8.89 4.47 7.11
N ALA A 6 -8.55 3.21 7.01
CA ALA A 6 -8.25 2.36 8.14
C ALA A 6 -6.77 2.30 8.54
N ARG A 7 -5.86 2.93 7.82
CA ARG A 7 -4.46 3.01 8.24
C ARG A 7 -4.26 4.18 9.17
N GLU A 8 -4.24 3.92 10.43
CA GLU A 8 -3.75 4.90 11.39
C GLU A 8 -2.23 4.79 11.49
N ALA A 9 -1.52 5.79 10.95
CA ALA A 9 -0.17 6.05 11.42
C ALA A 9 -0.29 6.62 12.84
N VAL A 10 0.06 5.83 13.82
CA VAL A 10 0.19 6.32 15.18
C VAL A 10 1.62 6.78 15.36
N LEU A 11 1.81 8.10 15.44
CA LEU A 11 3.12 8.68 15.71
C LEU A 11 3.30 8.77 17.23
N TYR A 12 4.31 8.09 17.73
CA TYR A 12 4.60 8.05 19.17
C TYR A 12 5.50 9.21 19.57
N THR A 13 5.16 9.88 20.67
CA THR A 13 5.94 10.99 21.20
C THR A 13 6.89 10.56 22.31
N SER A 14 6.71 9.35 22.86
CA SER A 14 7.55 8.86 23.97
C SER A 14 7.66 7.33 23.95
N ALA A 15 8.64 6.80 24.68
CA ALA A 15 8.79 5.37 24.89
C ALA A 15 7.58 4.76 25.62
N THR A 16 6.92 5.54 26.47
CA THR A 16 5.71 5.11 27.20
C THR A 16 4.53 4.94 26.26
N ASP A 17 4.36 5.85 25.28
CA ASP A 17 3.34 5.70 24.26
C ASP A 17 3.62 4.48 23.37
N GLN A 18 4.86 4.23 23.05
CA GLN A 18 5.28 3.03 22.34
C GLN A 18 4.90 1.75 23.10
N GLN A 19 5.09 1.73 24.42
CA GLN A 19 4.74 0.59 25.26
C GLN A 19 3.23 0.33 25.37
N ASN A 20 2.42 1.39 25.38
CA ASN A 20 0.97 1.27 25.50
C ASN A 20 0.28 0.76 24.21
N HIS A 21 0.97 0.82 23.08
CA HIS A 21 0.51 0.25 21.81
C HIS A 21 1.32 -1.00 21.46
N ALA A 22 1.93 -1.59 22.48
CA ALA A 22 3.06 -2.44 22.31
C ALA A 22 2.78 -3.69 21.51
N VAL A 23 3.77 -3.96 20.82
CA VAL A 23 4.39 -5.24 20.56
C VAL A 23 3.86 -6.28 21.54
N ILE A 24 3.17 -7.21 21.02
CA ILE A 24 2.59 -8.33 21.72
C ILE A 24 3.72 -9.28 22.07
N ALA A 25 4.08 -9.29 23.37
CA ALA A 25 5.15 -10.12 23.87
C ALA A 25 4.73 -11.59 24.09
N ASP A 26 3.45 -11.87 24.22
CA ASP A 26 2.99 -13.13 24.83
C ASP A 26 2.32 -14.14 23.88
N TYR A 27 2.30 -13.93 22.58
CA TYR A 27 1.84 -14.93 21.64
C TYR A 27 2.66 -14.98 20.35
N ASN A 28 2.66 -16.15 19.72
CA ASN A 28 3.32 -16.33 18.44
C ASN A 28 2.48 -15.72 17.31
N PRO A 29 2.91 -14.58 16.74
CA PRO A 29 2.16 -13.90 15.70
C PRO A 29 1.94 -14.76 14.46
N LEU A 30 2.88 -15.66 14.15
CA LEU A 30 2.74 -16.59 13.02
C LEU A 30 1.56 -17.53 13.23
N THR A 31 1.37 -18.04 14.45
CA THR A 31 0.23 -18.92 14.74
C THR A 31 -1.10 -18.21 14.49
N THR A 32 -1.22 -16.94 14.88
CA THR A 32 -2.45 -16.16 14.67
C THR A 32 -2.72 -15.93 13.21
N MET A 33 -1.71 -15.49 12.44
CA MET A 33 -1.82 -15.27 11.00
C MET A 33 -2.20 -16.55 10.25
N LEU A 34 -1.54 -17.67 10.57
CA LEU A 34 -1.79 -18.94 9.89
C LEU A 34 -3.16 -19.54 10.24
N LYS A 35 -3.69 -19.26 11.43
CA LYS A 35 -4.96 -19.80 11.88
C LYS A 35 -6.14 -19.33 11.06
N SER A 36 -6.12 -18.10 10.56
CA SER A 36 -7.20 -17.53 9.76
C SER A 36 -7.17 -17.91 8.29
N LEU A 37 -6.00 -18.36 7.80
CA LEU A 37 -5.83 -18.67 6.37
C LEU A 37 -6.67 -19.88 5.95
N GLY A 38 -7.41 -19.69 4.85
CA GLY A 38 -8.32 -20.67 4.28
C GLY A 38 -9.59 -20.91 5.07
N GLN A 39 -9.83 -20.14 6.13
CA GLN A 39 -11.14 -20.07 6.77
C GLN A 39 -12.04 -19.10 6.00
N SER A 40 -13.36 -19.26 6.18
CA SER A 40 -14.30 -18.26 5.68
C SER A 40 -14.34 -17.04 6.61
N LEU A 41 -14.68 -15.90 6.04
CA LEU A 41 -14.85 -14.65 6.79
C LEU A 41 -15.83 -14.82 7.96
N GLY A 42 -16.93 -15.54 7.76
CA GLY A 42 -17.90 -15.85 8.81
C GLY A 42 -17.31 -16.64 9.97
N GLN A 43 -16.45 -17.63 9.70
CA GLN A 43 -15.75 -18.39 10.74
C GLN A 43 -14.81 -17.50 11.56
N VAL A 44 -14.02 -16.64 10.91
CA VAL A 44 -13.08 -15.74 11.57
C VAL A 44 -13.81 -14.67 12.39
N LEU A 45 -14.86 -14.07 11.86
CA LEU A 45 -15.67 -13.07 12.57
C LEU A 45 -16.35 -13.66 13.81
N ASN A 46 -16.89 -14.87 13.72
CA ASN A 46 -17.54 -15.54 14.85
C ASN A 46 -16.54 -15.95 15.94
N ALA A 47 -15.31 -16.28 15.55
CA ALA A 47 -14.30 -16.75 16.48
C ALA A 47 -13.54 -15.63 17.22
N ASN A 48 -13.32 -14.47 16.56
CA ASN A 48 -12.35 -13.48 17.04
C ASN A 48 -12.84 -12.01 17.04
N LEU A 49 -13.98 -11.68 16.44
CA LEU A 49 -14.39 -10.30 16.22
C LEU A 49 -15.90 -10.12 16.43
N SER A 50 -16.30 -9.03 17.09
CA SER A 50 -17.64 -8.52 16.89
C SER A 50 -17.71 -7.94 15.47
N GLY A 51 -18.62 -8.45 14.63
CA GLY A 51 -18.70 -8.11 13.20
C GLY A 51 -18.68 -6.62 12.89
N ALA A 52 -19.28 -5.78 13.74
CA ALA A 52 -19.28 -4.33 13.59
C ALA A 52 -17.90 -3.69 13.81
N SER A 53 -17.03 -4.28 14.63
CA SER A 53 -15.70 -3.74 14.91
C SER A 53 -14.73 -3.98 13.75
N ALA A 54 -14.84 -5.12 13.08
CA ALA A 54 -13.97 -5.49 11.96
C ALA A 54 -14.17 -4.62 10.70
N LEU A 55 -15.37 -4.03 10.57
CA LEU A 55 -15.74 -3.20 9.42
C LEU A 55 -15.62 -1.70 9.72
N LYS A 56 -15.24 -1.34 10.95
CA LYS A 56 -15.14 0.06 11.36
C LYS A 56 -14.03 0.76 10.54
N GLY A 57 -14.39 1.85 9.89
CA GLY A 57 -13.47 2.66 9.09
C GLY A 57 -13.19 2.11 7.69
N ILE A 58 -13.92 1.11 7.23
CA ILE A 58 -13.82 0.59 5.86
C ILE A 58 -14.96 1.16 5.01
N ASP A 59 -14.64 1.68 3.83
CA ASP A 59 -15.66 2.09 2.87
C ASP A 59 -16.53 0.88 2.48
N GLY A 60 -17.84 0.99 2.65
CA GLY A 60 -18.79 -0.08 2.34
C GLY A 60 -18.72 -0.57 0.89
N ARG A 61 -18.30 0.28 -0.06
CA ARG A 61 -18.09 -0.10 -1.46
C ARG A 61 -16.97 -1.14 -1.63
N LEU A 62 -15.95 -1.10 -0.76
CA LEU A 62 -14.84 -2.05 -0.75
C LEU A 62 -15.23 -3.39 -0.15
N THR A 63 -16.26 -3.44 0.68
CA THR A 63 -16.74 -4.66 1.34
C THR A 63 -17.92 -5.31 0.62
N THR A 64 -18.51 -4.66 -0.38
CA THR A 64 -19.66 -5.17 -1.14
C THR A 64 -19.45 -6.59 -1.73
N PRO A 65 -18.25 -6.97 -2.23
CA PRO A 65 -18.05 -8.31 -2.77
C PRO A 65 -17.90 -9.39 -1.68
N PHE A 66 -17.84 -9.03 -0.40
CA PHE A 66 -17.58 -9.99 0.68
C PHE A 66 -18.86 -10.50 1.30
N GLY A 67 -18.90 -11.81 1.50
CA GLY A 67 -19.95 -12.53 2.23
C GLY A 67 -19.37 -13.40 3.35
N ALA A 68 -20.24 -14.07 4.10
CA ALA A 68 -19.79 -14.95 5.19
C ALA A 68 -18.88 -16.10 4.70
N GLU A 69 -19.09 -16.52 3.45
CA GLU A 69 -18.32 -17.61 2.82
C GLU A 69 -17.06 -17.13 2.11
N SER A 70 -16.79 -15.82 2.08
CA SER A 70 -15.58 -15.27 1.47
C SER A 70 -14.33 -15.86 2.13
N PRO A 71 -13.43 -16.48 1.36
CA PRO A 71 -12.23 -17.08 1.91
C PRO A 71 -11.20 -16.01 2.31
N ILE A 72 -10.36 -16.34 3.28
CA ILE A 72 -9.20 -15.52 3.65
C ILE A 72 -7.95 -16.19 3.08
N HIS A 73 -7.42 -15.66 2.00
CA HIS A 73 -6.20 -16.16 1.37
C HIS A 73 -4.94 -15.41 1.81
N LEU A 74 -5.12 -14.26 2.46
CA LEU A 74 -4.03 -13.43 2.94
C LEU A 74 -4.34 -12.82 4.31
N SER A 75 -3.37 -12.88 5.20
CA SER A 75 -3.34 -12.11 6.44
C SER A 75 -2.08 -11.25 6.49
N GLN A 76 -2.19 -10.03 6.98
CA GLN A 76 -1.07 -9.10 7.10
C GLN A 76 -1.11 -8.35 8.43
N CYS A 77 0.04 -7.83 8.85
CA CYS A 77 0.14 -6.96 10.01
C CYS A 77 0.68 -5.58 9.62
N GLY A 78 0.69 -4.65 10.57
CA GLY A 78 1.29 -3.34 10.41
C GLY A 78 2.82 -3.37 10.56
N THR A 79 3.43 -2.19 10.34
CA THR A 79 4.84 -1.90 10.62
C THR A 79 4.98 -0.92 11.78
N TRP A 80 6.02 -1.11 12.57
CA TRP A 80 6.44 -0.17 13.60
C TRP A 80 7.88 0.24 13.39
N GLY A 81 8.15 1.54 13.37
CA GLY A 81 9.48 2.09 13.16
C GLY A 81 9.57 3.01 11.94
N ASP A 82 10.39 2.68 10.98
CA ASP A 82 10.46 3.42 9.70
C ASP A 82 9.18 3.14 8.89
N PRO A 83 8.40 4.16 8.49
CA PRO A 83 7.17 3.96 7.73
C PRO A 83 7.37 3.33 6.35
N GLY A 84 8.61 3.24 5.88
CA GLY A 84 8.93 2.60 4.59
C GLY A 84 8.45 3.35 3.36
N THR A 85 7.91 4.56 3.51
CA THR A 85 7.32 5.35 2.42
C THR A 85 8.38 5.99 1.51
N VAL A 86 8.01 6.31 0.29
CA VAL A 86 8.92 6.92 -0.70
C VAL A 86 9.06 8.42 -0.48
N ASP A 87 7.98 9.08 -0.08
CA ASP A 87 7.88 10.52 0.14
C ASP A 87 7.01 10.85 1.35
N SER A 88 6.77 12.13 1.60
CA SER A 88 5.94 12.60 2.72
C SER A 88 4.45 12.68 2.41
N GLY A 89 4.00 12.38 1.19
CA GLY A 89 2.60 12.48 0.77
C GLY A 89 1.66 11.54 1.53
N TRP A 90 2.19 10.42 2.06
CA TRP A 90 1.43 9.49 2.89
C TRP A 90 0.80 10.15 4.12
N ILE A 91 1.39 11.25 4.62
CA ILE A 91 0.90 11.97 5.81
C ILE A 91 -0.46 12.61 5.54
N PHE A 92 -0.74 13.03 4.30
CA PHE A 92 -2.02 13.63 3.93
C PHE A 92 -3.22 12.68 4.07
N PHE A 93 -2.95 11.38 4.14
CA PHE A 93 -3.98 10.35 4.33
C PHE A 93 -4.19 9.96 5.80
N GLN A 94 -3.51 10.65 6.73
CA GLN A 94 -3.63 10.32 8.13
C GLN A 94 -4.85 11.00 8.76
N PRO A 95 -5.55 10.32 9.69
CA PRO A 95 -6.63 10.93 10.46
C PRO A 95 -6.15 12.18 11.22
N GLU A 96 -7.05 13.12 11.41
CA GLU A 96 -6.78 14.37 12.14
C GLU A 96 -6.12 14.14 13.51
N ALA A 97 -6.55 13.09 14.24
CA ALA A 97 -5.95 12.72 15.53
C ALA A 97 -4.45 12.37 15.41
N CYS A 98 -4.02 11.76 14.29
CA CYS A 98 -2.61 11.48 14.03
C CYS A 98 -1.84 12.75 13.71
N ILE A 99 -2.42 13.66 12.91
CA ILE A 99 -1.84 14.96 12.61
C ILE A 99 -1.68 15.79 13.89
N LYS A 100 -2.74 15.89 14.72
CA LYS A 100 -2.65 16.58 16.02
C LYS A 100 -1.57 16.03 16.92
N ARG A 101 -1.40 14.71 16.95
CA ARG A 101 -0.32 14.05 17.73
C ARG A 101 1.05 14.39 17.21
N LEU A 102 1.23 14.39 15.86
CA LEU A 102 2.47 14.82 15.21
C LEU A 102 2.81 16.27 15.57
N LEU A 103 1.84 17.17 15.50
CA LEU A 103 2.02 18.60 15.74
C LEU A 103 2.20 18.95 17.21
N ASN A 104 1.69 18.14 18.12
CA ASN A 104 1.83 18.36 19.57
C ASN A 104 3.21 17.96 20.12
N ASN A 105 4.11 17.45 19.27
CA ASN A 105 5.45 17.11 19.70
C ASN A 105 6.29 18.39 19.92
N PRO A 106 6.76 18.65 21.16
CA PRO A 106 7.55 19.86 21.46
C PRO A 106 8.90 19.90 20.74
N SER A 107 9.39 18.78 20.24
CA SER A 107 10.62 18.69 19.46
C SER A 107 10.42 18.94 17.96
N GLY A 108 9.18 19.17 17.54
CA GLY A 108 8.81 19.33 16.14
C GLY A 108 8.49 18.02 15.41
N PRO A 109 7.68 18.09 14.34
CA PRO A 109 7.25 16.92 13.60
C PRO A 109 8.43 16.19 12.92
N GLU A 110 9.47 16.89 12.48
CA GLU A 110 10.64 16.31 11.82
C GLU A 110 11.40 15.35 12.74
N LYS A 111 11.57 15.73 14.01
CA LYS A 111 12.27 14.87 14.97
C LYS A 111 11.49 13.60 15.27
N LEU A 112 10.15 13.70 15.31
CA LEU A 112 9.31 12.54 15.52
C LEU A 112 9.39 11.56 14.34
N LEU A 113 9.37 12.08 13.12
CA LEU A 113 9.53 11.27 11.92
C LEU A 113 10.93 10.65 11.83
N ALA A 114 11.96 11.42 12.16
CA ALA A 114 13.35 10.95 12.19
C ALA A 114 13.62 9.90 13.26
N ALA A 115 12.84 9.89 14.35
CA ALA A 115 12.96 8.91 15.42
C ALA A 115 12.54 7.48 15.01
N ARG A 116 12.01 7.28 13.81
CA ARG A 116 11.51 5.98 13.34
C ARG A 116 10.52 5.35 14.32
N ALA A 117 9.60 6.17 14.83
CA ALA A 117 8.61 5.77 15.82
C ALA A 117 7.18 5.78 15.27
N SER A 118 7.04 5.52 13.98
CA SER A 118 5.75 5.47 13.31
C SER A 118 5.15 4.07 13.42
N TRP A 119 3.86 4.01 13.71
CA TRP A 119 3.06 2.81 13.55
C TRP A 119 2.18 2.97 12.32
N LEU A 120 2.36 2.11 11.33
CA LEU A 120 1.49 1.99 10.17
C LEU A 120 0.74 0.66 10.25
N GLY A 121 -0.55 0.71 10.51
CA GLY A 121 -1.36 -0.49 10.66
C GLY A 121 -2.71 -0.18 11.29
N TYR A 122 -3.38 -1.23 11.72
CA TYR A 122 -4.72 -1.16 12.30
C TYR A 122 -4.63 -1.28 13.82
N ARG A 123 -5.52 -0.60 14.56
CA ARG A 123 -5.60 -0.71 16.03
C ARG A 123 -6.25 -2.00 16.50
N GLY A 124 -6.95 -2.68 15.64
CA GLY A 124 -7.61 -3.95 15.90
C GLY A 124 -7.66 -4.76 14.62
N THR A 125 -8.02 -6.03 14.74
CA THR A 125 -8.19 -6.88 13.58
C THR A 125 -9.34 -6.37 12.71
N THR A 126 -9.09 -6.22 11.41
CA THR A 126 -10.06 -5.74 10.43
C THR A 126 -9.89 -6.48 9.11
N ILE A 127 -10.80 -6.24 8.18
CA ILE A 127 -10.73 -6.82 6.84
C ILE A 127 -10.52 -5.73 5.79
N GLY A 128 -9.92 -6.12 4.69
CA GLY A 128 -9.69 -5.24 3.54
C GLY A 128 -9.78 -5.99 2.22
N PRO A 129 -9.86 -5.26 1.10
CA PRO A 129 -10.00 -5.86 -0.23
C PRO A 129 -8.69 -6.35 -0.84
N TYR A 130 -7.54 -5.86 -0.39
CA TYR A 130 -6.22 -6.25 -0.91
C TYR A 130 -5.09 -5.94 0.06
N SER A 131 -3.94 -6.56 -0.16
CA SER A 131 -2.71 -6.30 0.58
C SER A 131 -2.07 -4.99 0.13
N THR A 132 -1.42 -4.33 1.07
CA THR A 132 -0.68 -3.10 0.82
C THR A 132 0.66 -3.06 1.56
N LEU A 133 0.94 -4.07 2.38
CA LEU A 133 2.15 -4.21 3.20
C LEU A 133 2.55 -5.69 3.22
N SER A 134 3.84 -5.98 3.18
CA SER A 134 4.34 -7.36 3.20
C SER A 134 5.49 -7.60 4.17
N GLN A 135 5.63 -6.79 5.22
CA GLN A 135 6.67 -6.98 6.23
C GLN A 135 6.54 -8.33 6.94
N LEU A 136 5.31 -8.75 7.19
CA LEU A 136 4.97 -10.10 7.60
C LEU A 136 3.57 -10.42 7.08
N THR A 137 3.49 -11.41 6.20
CA THR A 137 2.26 -11.79 5.50
C THR A 137 2.09 -13.29 5.53
N GLY A 138 0.92 -13.74 5.98
CA GLY A 138 0.48 -15.12 5.84
C GLY A 138 -0.19 -15.31 4.47
N LEU A 139 0.17 -16.38 3.77
CA LEU A 139 -0.35 -16.71 2.44
C LEU A 139 -0.94 -18.12 2.43
N ASP A 140 -2.15 -18.26 1.89
CA ASP A 140 -2.80 -19.57 1.73
C ASP A 140 -2.34 -20.27 0.44
N HIS A 141 -1.32 -21.11 0.54
CA HIS A 141 -0.76 -21.84 -0.61
C HIS A 141 -1.67 -22.97 -1.15
N ARG A 142 -2.83 -23.21 -0.56
CA ARG A 142 -3.81 -24.18 -1.09
C ARG A 142 -4.50 -23.67 -2.35
N THR A 143 -4.52 -22.36 -2.54
CA THR A 143 -5.02 -21.72 -3.76
C THR A 143 -3.86 -21.25 -4.65
N LEU A 144 -4.19 -20.85 -5.89
CA LEU A 144 -3.25 -20.20 -6.78
C LEU A 144 -3.06 -18.76 -6.32
N LEU A 145 -1.83 -18.40 -5.98
CA LEU A 145 -1.43 -17.02 -5.65
C LEU A 145 -0.68 -16.42 -6.83
N PRO A 146 -0.75 -15.11 -7.07
CA PRO A 146 0.06 -14.47 -8.11
C PRO A 146 1.55 -14.44 -7.69
N PRO A 147 2.49 -14.32 -8.63
CA PRO A 147 3.89 -14.07 -8.29
C PRO A 147 4.09 -12.65 -7.78
N TYR A 148 5.10 -12.45 -6.91
CA TYR A 148 5.62 -11.12 -6.62
C TYR A 148 6.47 -10.60 -7.79
N LEU A 149 6.35 -9.32 -8.08
CA LEU A 149 7.32 -8.64 -8.94
C LEU A 149 8.69 -8.62 -8.22
N PRO A 150 9.75 -9.21 -8.79
CA PRO A 150 11.00 -9.44 -8.05
C PRO A 150 11.84 -8.19 -7.83
N ALA A 151 11.40 -7.04 -8.32
CA ALA A 151 12.17 -5.80 -8.24
C ALA A 151 11.25 -4.58 -8.26
N GLY A 152 11.60 -3.53 -7.49
CA GLY A 152 10.95 -2.24 -7.43
C GLY A 152 10.26 -1.91 -6.13
N ARG A 153 9.59 -0.78 -6.17
CA ARG A 153 8.71 -0.33 -5.09
C ARG A 153 7.25 -0.50 -5.52
N GLY A 154 6.41 -0.93 -4.60
CA GLY A 154 4.99 -1.17 -4.84
C GLY A 154 4.68 -2.62 -5.22
N GLU A 155 5.66 -3.53 -5.10
CA GLU A 155 5.50 -4.96 -5.30
C GLU A 155 4.39 -5.55 -4.41
N ASP A 156 4.27 -5.07 -3.18
CA ASP A 156 3.24 -5.47 -2.22
C ASP A 156 1.84 -5.09 -2.70
N LEU A 157 1.69 -3.85 -3.15
CA LEU A 157 0.43 -3.34 -3.68
C LEU A 157 0.04 -4.07 -4.97
N LEU A 158 1.01 -4.24 -5.88
CA LEU A 158 0.79 -4.98 -7.13
C LEU A 158 0.34 -6.42 -6.84
N PHE A 159 1.04 -7.12 -5.94
CA PHE A 159 0.64 -8.45 -5.51
C PHE A 159 -0.78 -8.48 -4.95
N GLY A 160 -1.13 -7.54 -4.08
CA GLY A 160 -2.45 -7.43 -3.48
C GLY A 160 -3.56 -7.19 -4.51
N ILE A 161 -3.32 -6.34 -5.51
CA ILE A 161 -4.26 -6.08 -6.61
C ILE A 161 -4.41 -7.32 -7.51
N MET A 162 -3.31 -7.98 -7.86
CA MET A 162 -3.36 -9.22 -8.62
C MET A 162 -4.11 -10.33 -7.86
N LEU A 163 -3.86 -10.48 -6.56
CA LEU A 163 -4.59 -11.44 -5.73
C LEU A 163 -6.10 -11.18 -5.73
N ARG A 164 -6.50 -9.92 -5.59
CA ARG A 164 -7.91 -9.52 -5.66
C ARG A 164 -8.53 -9.79 -7.04
N ARG A 165 -7.75 -9.64 -8.12
CA ARG A 165 -8.20 -9.96 -9.48
C ARG A 165 -8.37 -11.47 -9.68
N LEU A 166 -7.49 -12.27 -9.09
CA LEU A 166 -7.59 -13.75 -9.12
C LEU A 166 -8.76 -14.25 -8.28
N HIS A 167 -8.94 -13.67 -7.11
CA HIS A 167 -9.91 -14.10 -6.10
C HIS A 167 -10.76 -12.91 -5.62
N PRO A 168 -11.68 -12.40 -6.46
CA PRO A 168 -12.44 -11.18 -6.15
C PRO A 168 -13.34 -11.31 -4.92
N GLU A 169 -13.69 -12.53 -4.55
CA GLU A 169 -14.47 -12.86 -3.34
C GLU A 169 -13.61 -12.99 -2.08
N SER A 170 -12.29 -13.00 -2.20
CA SER A 170 -11.38 -13.19 -1.07
C SER A 170 -11.21 -11.90 -0.28
N ALA A 171 -11.28 -12.02 1.04
CA ALA A 171 -10.96 -10.95 1.97
C ALA A 171 -9.51 -11.06 2.47
N VAL A 172 -8.89 -9.92 2.72
CA VAL A 172 -7.60 -9.81 3.41
C VAL A 172 -7.85 -9.53 4.88
N LEU A 173 -7.25 -10.32 5.76
CA LEU A 173 -7.29 -10.07 7.19
C LEU A 173 -6.11 -9.19 7.61
N ASN A 174 -6.43 -8.04 8.20
CA ASN A 174 -5.44 -7.13 8.76
C ASN A 174 -5.39 -7.33 10.27
N GLU A 175 -4.26 -7.75 10.77
CA GLU A 175 -4.04 -7.96 12.19
C GLU A 175 -3.82 -6.65 12.94
N GLY A 176 -4.34 -6.55 14.18
CA GLY A 176 -4.25 -5.36 15.02
C GLY A 176 -2.90 -5.17 15.72
N TRP A 177 -1.82 -5.68 15.17
CA TRP A 177 -0.47 -5.57 15.68
C TRP A 177 0.53 -5.26 14.57
N ALA A 178 1.77 -4.95 14.92
CA ALA A 178 2.81 -4.55 14.00
C ALA A 178 4.14 -5.24 14.31
N VAL A 179 4.97 -5.40 13.29
CA VAL A 179 6.35 -5.87 13.43
C VAL A 179 7.33 -4.70 13.31
N PRO A 180 8.49 -4.77 14.02
CA PRO A 180 9.55 -3.78 13.87
C PRO A 180 10.08 -3.74 12.43
N HIS A 181 10.19 -2.52 11.89
CA HIS A 181 10.74 -2.27 10.57
C HIS A 181 11.84 -1.20 10.66
N TYR A 182 13.09 -1.64 10.74
CA TYR A 182 14.26 -0.78 10.86
C TYR A 182 15.28 -1.13 9.77
N PRO A 183 15.09 -0.65 8.52
CA PRO A 183 16.04 -0.88 7.45
C PRO A 183 17.44 -0.43 7.84
N VAL A 184 18.45 -1.23 7.47
CA VAL A 184 19.86 -0.94 7.76
C VAL A 184 20.35 0.30 7.01
N ASP A 185 19.88 0.46 5.77
CA ASP A 185 20.26 1.61 4.93
C ASP A 185 19.74 2.91 5.53
N ASN A 186 20.61 3.90 5.56
CA ASN A 186 20.24 5.24 6.01
C ASN A 186 19.29 5.90 5.00
N ARG A 187 18.02 5.95 5.33
CA ARG A 187 16.97 6.60 4.53
C ARG A 187 16.72 8.01 5.04
N SER A 188 17.80 8.81 5.09
CA SER A 188 17.84 10.13 5.71
C SER A 188 16.79 11.14 5.23
N SER A 189 16.28 10.99 4.00
CA SER A 189 15.23 11.86 3.45
C SER A 189 13.83 11.60 4.02
N ARG A 190 13.62 10.52 4.75
CA ARG A 190 12.29 10.09 5.22
C ARG A 190 11.90 10.65 6.58
N GLY A 191 12.83 11.19 7.31
CA GLY A 191 12.59 11.84 8.60
C GLY A 191 12.28 13.34 8.50
N THR A 192 12.10 13.89 7.30
CA THR A 192 11.86 15.31 7.09
C THR A 192 10.50 15.54 6.43
N LEU A 193 9.84 16.61 6.82
CA LEU A 193 8.68 17.14 6.08
C LEU A 193 9.19 17.86 4.80
N SER A 194 9.68 17.08 3.85
CA SER A 194 10.09 17.63 2.55
C SER A 194 8.86 17.84 1.67
N PRO A 195 8.85 18.88 0.82
CA PRO A 195 7.77 19.10 -0.14
C PRO A 195 7.48 17.85 -0.95
N VAL A 196 6.20 17.55 -1.12
CA VAL A 196 5.77 16.34 -1.82
C VAL A 196 6.16 16.44 -3.29
N ASN A 197 6.83 15.38 -3.77
CA ASN A 197 7.22 15.23 -5.17
C ASN A 197 6.81 13.84 -5.65
N VAL A 198 5.98 13.79 -6.69
CA VAL A 198 5.42 12.55 -7.24
C VAL A 198 6.07 12.22 -8.57
N ASN A 199 6.80 11.13 -8.59
CA ASN A 199 7.46 10.61 -9.79
C ASN A 199 6.79 9.30 -10.25
N ALA A 200 6.95 8.98 -11.52
CA ALA A 200 6.53 7.69 -12.05
C ALA A 200 7.31 6.54 -11.38
N SER A 201 6.63 5.42 -11.15
CA SER A 201 7.21 4.23 -10.55
C SER A 201 6.45 2.98 -11.01
N MET A 202 6.95 1.79 -10.66
CA MET A 202 6.24 0.53 -10.93
C MET A 202 4.88 0.42 -10.21
N MET A 203 4.62 1.28 -9.23
CA MET A 203 3.27 1.41 -8.64
C MET A 203 2.20 1.75 -9.68
N MET A 204 2.58 2.42 -10.77
CA MET A 204 1.66 2.73 -11.87
C MET A 204 1.07 1.49 -12.53
N LEU A 205 1.83 0.38 -12.56
CA LEU A 205 1.30 -0.90 -13.04
C LEU A 205 0.16 -1.39 -12.14
N ALA A 206 0.31 -1.24 -10.83
CA ALA A 206 -0.74 -1.56 -9.87
C ALA A 206 -1.99 -0.68 -10.07
N ASP A 207 -1.79 0.63 -10.20
CA ASP A 207 -2.87 1.60 -10.43
C ASP A 207 -3.60 1.31 -11.75
N TRP A 208 -2.84 1.01 -12.80
CA TRP A 208 -3.40 0.67 -14.11
C TRP A 208 -4.25 -0.60 -14.06
N LEU A 209 -3.77 -1.66 -13.41
CA LEU A 209 -4.53 -2.89 -13.22
C LEU A 209 -5.77 -2.69 -12.33
N GLU A 210 -5.73 -1.79 -11.35
CA GLU A 210 -6.88 -1.47 -10.50
C GLU A 210 -7.99 -0.77 -11.28
N CYS A 211 -7.62 0.09 -12.24
CA CYS A 211 -8.56 0.82 -13.10
C CYS A 211 -9.11 -0.05 -14.27
N ALA A 212 -8.46 -1.16 -14.59
CA ALA A 212 -8.89 -2.02 -15.67
C ALA A 212 -10.25 -2.69 -15.37
N PRO A 213 -11.06 -3.01 -16.41
CA PRO A 213 -12.34 -3.66 -16.23
C PRO A 213 -12.20 -4.94 -15.39
N ARG A 214 -13.11 -5.17 -14.45
CA ARG A 214 -13.11 -6.37 -13.63
C ARG A 214 -13.62 -7.56 -14.44
N ASP A 215 -13.00 -8.71 -14.18
CA ASP A 215 -13.37 -9.96 -14.82
C ASP A 215 -14.76 -10.41 -14.40
N GLU A 216 -15.45 -11.08 -15.30
CA GLU A 216 -16.77 -11.65 -15.05
C GLU A 216 -16.73 -12.76 -13.98
N ALA A 217 -17.84 -12.96 -13.30
CA ALA A 217 -18.00 -14.05 -12.34
C ALA A 217 -17.85 -15.42 -13.03
N GLY A 218 -17.28 -16.38 -12.32
CA GLY A 218 -17.15 -17.77 -12.78
C GLY A 218 -15.90 -18.09 -13.60
N ILE A 219 -15.05 -17.12 -13.87
CA ILE A 219 -13.74 -17.38 -14.49
C ILE A 219 -12.80 -18.00 -13.44
N PRO A 220 -12.16 -19.16 -13.71
CA PRO A 220 -11.24 -19.77 -12.76
C PRO A 220 -9.94 -18.95 -12.58
N PRO A 221 -9.28 -19.06 -11.40
CA PRO A 221 -8.09 -18.25 -11.08
C PRO A 221 -6.96 -18.37 -12.11
N GLU A 222 -6.72 -19.55 -12.67
CA GLU A 222 -5.70 -19.77 -13.70
C GLU A 222 -5.99 -18.95 -14.96
N ALA A 223 -7.24 -18.91 -15.40
CA ALA A 223 -7.63 -18.12 -16.56
C ALA A 223 -7.54 -16.62 -16.27
N ARG A 224 -7.92 -16.17 -15.05
CA ARG A 224 -7.76 -14.78 -14.61
C ARG A 224 -6.29 -14.38 -14.59
N LEU A 225 -5.41 -15.28 -14.15
CA LEU A 225 -3.97 -15.01 -14.12
C LEU A 225 -3.41 -14.81 -15.54
N ILE A 226 -3.85 -15.62 -16.51
CA ILE A 226 -3.48 -15.43 -17.92
C ILE A 226 -4.01 -14.10 -18.47
N MET A 227 -5.26 -13.75 -18.14
CA MET A 227 -5.84 -12.47 -18.54
C MET A 227 -5.04 -11.29 -17.98
N LEU A 228 -4.61 -11.35 -16.72
CA LEU A 228 -3.71 -10.35 -16.13
C LEU A 228 -2.36 -10.28 -16.86
N ALA A 229 -1.77 -11.41 -17.20
CA ALA A 229 -0.53 -11.45 -17.98
C ALA A 229 -0.69 -10.78 -19.35
N ASP A 230 -1.79 -11.07 -20.05
CA ASP A 230 -2.07 -10.47 -21.37
C ASP A 230 -2.33 -8.96 -21.24
N GLU A 231 -2.93 -8.51 -20.16
CA GLU A 231 -3.15 -7.11 -19.85
C GLU A 231 -1.82 -6.36 -19.64
N ILE A 232 -0.91 -6.93 -18.85
CA ILE A 232 0.44 -6.39 -18.64
C ILE A 232 1.26 -6.42 -19.94
N ALA A 233 1.19 -7.52 -20.71
CA ALA A 233 1.85 -7.64 -21.98
C ALA A 233 1.37 -6.58 -22.99
N ARG A 234 0.08 -6.28 -22.99
CA ARG A 234 -0.50 -5.23 -23.86
C ARG A 234 0.05 -3.85 -23.53
N LEU A 235 0.21 -3.49 -22.26
CA LEU A 235 0.87 -2.26 -21.85
C LEU A 235 2.29 -2.20 -22.38
N SER A 236 3.03 -3.31 -22.32
CA SER A 236 4.41 -3.43 -22.77
C SER A 236 4.56 -3.35 -24.31
N GLN A 237 3.50 -3.62 -25.05
CA GLN A 237 3.47 -3.56 -26.52
C GLN A 237 2.99 -2.20 -27.07
N MET A 238 2.57 -1.27 -26.22
CA MET A 238 2.15 0.06 -26.65
C MET A 238 3.32 0.82 -27.28
N THR A 239 2.99 1.76 -28.14
CA THR A 239 4.00 2.72 -28.63
C THR A 239 4.53 3.56 -27.48
N GLU A 240 5.72 4.11 -27.64
CA GLU A 240 6.33 4.97 -26.63
C GLU A 240 5.42 6.17 -26.28
N ASP A 241 4.89 6.85 -27.30
CA ASP A 241 3.97 7.99 -27.12
C ASP A 241 2.70 7.59 -26.35
N SER A 242 2.14 6.41 -26.63
CA SER A 242 0.93 5.93 -25.95
C SER A 242 1.22 5.59 -24.48
N LEU A 243 2.35 4.95 -24.21
CA LEU A 243 2.77 4.63 -22.86
C LEU A 243 3.10 5.90 -22.06
N GLU A 244 3.81 6.85 -22.68
CA GLU A 244 4.09 8.15 -22.07
C GLU A 244 2.80 8.87 -21.71
N GLY A 245 1.80 8.88 -22.61
CA GLY A 245 0.49 9.47 -22.35
C GLY A 245 -0.21 8.85 -21.13
N ILE A 246 -0.15 7.53 -20.96
CA ILE A 246 -0.69 6.85 -19.79
C ILE A 246 0.06 7.27 -18.52
N VAL A 247 1.40 7.25 -18.57
CA VAL A 247 2.25 7.65 -17.45
C VAL A 247 1.95 9.09 -17.01
N GLN A 248 1.83 10.01 -17.98
CA GLN A 248 1.49 11.40 -17.69
C GLN A 248 0.11 11.55 -17.08
N GLN A 249 -0.89 10.83 -17.59
CA GLN A 249 -2.26 10.86 -17.04
C GLN A 249 -2.30 10.36 -15.60
N GLU A 250 -1.63 9.26 -15.29
CA GLU A 250 -1.55 8.71 -13.94
C GLU A 250 -0.83 9.66 -12.99
N LEU A 251 0.29 10.24 -13.41
CA LEU A 251 1.00 11.26 -12.63
C LEU A 251 0.13 12.48 -12.35
N LEU A 252 -0.58 12.96 -13.35
CA LEU A 252 -1.48 14.08 -13.20
C LEU A 252 -2.59 13.77 -12.19
N SER A 253 -3.20 12.59 -12.29
CA SER A 253 -4.25 12.13 -11.37
C SER A 253 -3.74 12.06 -9.93
N LYS A 254 -2.57 11.46 -9.69
CA LYS A 254 -1.94 11.37 -8.37
C LYS A 254 -1.60 12.75 -7.80
N ARG A 255 -0.98 13.61 -8.59
CA ARG A 255 -0.62 14.96 -8.17
C ARG A 255 -1.85 15.79 -7.82
N ALA A 256 -2.90 15.70 -8.64
CA ALA A 256 -4.17 16.40 -8.38
C ALA A 256 -4.85 15.88 -7.10
N GLY A 257 -4.86 14.56 -6.88
CA GLY A 257 -5.40 13.97 -5.67
C GLY A 257 -4.65 14.39 -4.39
N LEU A 258 -3.31 14.39 -4.44
CA LEU A 258 -2.49 14.88 -3.33
C LEU A 258 -2.63 16.39 -3.11
N LEU A 259 -2.75 17.17 -4.19
CA LEU A 259 -3.00 18.60 -4.10
C LEU A 259 -4.34 18.90 -3.41
N ALA A 260 -5.39 18.18 -3.80
CA ALA A 260 -6.71 18.34 -3.15
C ALA A 260 -6.62 18.07 -1.64
N ARG A 261 -6.01 16.96 -1.23
CA ARG A 261 -5.81 16.67 0.21
C ARG A 261 -4.92 17.69 0.92
N CYS A 262 -3.88 18.18 0.26
CA CYS A 262 -3.04 19.24 0.79
C CYS A 262 -3.85 20.51 1.05
N MET A 263 -4.76 20.86 0.12
CA MET A 263 -5.66 21.99 0.28
C MET A 263 -6.67 21.77 1.41
N ASP A 264 -7.25 20.55 1.55
CA ASP A 264 -8.12 20.22 2.68
C ASP A 264 -7.41 20.44 4.03
N HIS A 265 -6.13 20.05 4.14
CA HIS A 265 -5.33 20.30 5.34
C HIS A 265 -5.02 21.79 5.55
N LEU A 266 -4.80 22.56 4.49
CA LEU A 266 -4.60 24.02 4.58
C LEU A 266 -5.88 24.73 5.06
N ASP A 267 -7.02 24.32 4.57
CA ASP A 267 -8.32 24.87 4.96
C ASP A 267 -8.64 24.52 6.41
N ALA A 268 -8.31 23.31 6.85
CA ALA A 268 -8.50 22.86 8.22
C ALA A 268 -7.52 23.49 9.24
N LEU A 269 -6.46 24.19 8.79
CA LEU A 269 -5.50 24.82 9.72
C LEU A 269 -6.12 25.81 10.67
N SER A 270 -7.19 26.51 10.26
CA SER A 270 -7.90 27.47 11.09
C SER A 270 -8.68 26.83 12.25
N GLU A 271 -8.98 25.53 12.12
CA GLU A 271 -9.70 24.72 13.09
C GLU A 271 -8.75 23.95 14.02
N LEU A 272 -7.46 23.89 13.68
CA LEU A 272 -6.46 23.28 14.52
C LEU A 272 -6.09 24.25 15.66
N ASP A 273 -6.10 23.74 16.89
CA ASP A 273 -5.49 24.43 18.02
C ASP A 273 -4.05 24.84 17.70
N ILE A 274 -3.58 25.95 18.29
CA ILE A 274 -2.19 26.37 18.11
C ILE A 274 -1.29 25.38 18.85
N LEU A 275 -0.85 24.34 18.11
CA LEU A 275 0.07 23.33 18.58
C LEU A 275 1.51 23.72 18.26
N PRO A 276 2.53 23.22 19.00
CA PRO A 276 3.94 23.56 18.79
C PRO A 276 4.43 23.34 17.34
N GLY A 277 3.92 22.35 16.65
CA GLY A 277 4.30 22.01 15.27
C GLY A 277 3.49 22.70 14.17
N THR A 278 2.48 23.52 14.49
CA THR A 278 1.55 24.09 13.50
C THR A 278 2.25 24.92 12.43
N THR A 279 3.22 25.76 12.83
CA THR A 279 3.98 26.58 11.86
C THR A 279 4.77 25.74 10.87
N HIS A 280 5.43 24.69 11.35
CA HIS A 280 6.19 23.76 10.48
C HIS A 280 5.24 23.02 9.53
N TRP A 281 4.10 22.58 10.04
CA TRP A 281 3.07 21.94 9.26
C TRP A 281 2.53 22.85 8.15
N GLN A 282 2.17 24.07 8.48
CA GLN A 282 1.73 25.08 7.52
C GLN A 282 2.77 25.30 6.42
N THR A 283 4.04 25.47 6.81
CA THR A 283 5.15 25.64 5.85
C THR A 283 5.28 24.43 4.92
N PHE A 284 5.23 23.23 5.46
CA PHE A 284 5.26 21.99 4.69
C PHE A 284 4.09 21.89 3.69
N LEU A 285 2.87 22.20 4.14
CA LEU A 285 1.69 22.19 3.28
C LEU A 285 1.81 23.22 2.14
N GLN A 286 2.23 24.44 2.45
CA GLN A 286 2.42 25.49 1.43
C GLN A 286 3.48 25.10 0.40
N GLN A 287 4.62 24.62 0.85
CA GLN A 287 5.68 24.14 -0.04
C GLN A 287 5.25 22.93 -0.88
N SER A 288 4.50 22.00 -0.27
CA SER A 288 3.97 20.85 -1.00
C SER A 288 2.92 21.25 -2.04
N ARG A 289 2.03 22.18 -1.72
CA ARG A 289 1.08 22.76 -2.68
C ARG A 289 1.82 23.37 -3.87
N ASP A 290 2.81 24.21 -3.61
CA ASP A 290 3.55 24.92 -4.65
C ASP A 290 4.36 23.93 -5.52
N SER A 291 4.94 22.90 -4.89
CA SER A 291 5.62 21.80 -5.59
C SER A 291 4.65 21.04 -6.49
N LEU A 292 3.50 20.61 -5.97
CA LEU A 292 2.50 19.86 -6.74
C LEU A 292 1.90 20.67 -7.87
N VAL A 293 1.61 21.95 -7.65
CA VAL A 293 1.15 22.87 -8.72
C VAL A 293 2.22 22.99 -9.80
N GLY A 294 3.48 23.20 -9.43
CA GLY A 294 4.59 23.24 -10.39
C GLY A 294 4.73 21.96 -11.20
N GLN A 295 4.61 20.79 -10.54
CA GLN A 295 4.66 19.49 -11.21
C GLN A 295 3.46 19.25 -12.16
N ILE A 296 2.28 19.78 -11.85
CA ILE A 296 1.09 19.70 -12.71
C ILE A 296 1.25 20.61 -13.93
N GLN A 297 1.84 21.79 -13.75
CA GLN A 297 2.04 22.77 -14.83
C GLN A 297 3.24 22.46 -15.72
N SER A 298 4.23 21.73 -15.21
CA SER A 298 5.38 21.32 -16.01
C SER A 298 4.95 20.29 -17.05
N GLN A 299 5.23 20.58 -18.32
CA GLN A 299 5.00 19.63 -19.41
C GLN A 299 6.18 18.69 -19.64
N ASP A 300 7.21 18.77 -18.78
CA ASP A 300 8.38 17.91 -18.89
C ASP A 300 7.98 16.45 -18.65
N PRO A 301 8.33 15.54 -19.56
CA PRO A 301 8.21 14.12 -19.33
C PRO A 301 9.13 13.79 -18.15
N HIS A 302 8.53 13.52 -16.99
CA HIS A 302 9.32 13.21 -15.80
C HIS A 302 9.90 11.80 -15.93
N PRO A 303 11.20 11.64 -15.70
CA PRO A 303 11.81 10.34 -15.73
C PRO A 303 11.09 9.41 -14.75
N VAL A 304 10.94 8.16 -15.14
CA VAL A 304 10.55 7.07 -14.24
C VAL A 304 11.66 6.94 -13.20
N ALA A 305 11.59 7.76 -12.16
CA ALA A 305 12.55 7.74 -11.07
C ALA A 305 12.19 6.59 -10.14
N ASP A 306 12.75 5.42 -10.39
CA ASP A 306 12.59 4.30 -9.48
C ASP A 306 13.94 3.71 -9.07
N ALA A 307 13.96 3.17 -7.84
CA ALA A 307 15.04 2.31 -7.37
C ALA A 307 15.29 1.07 -8.26
N LEU A 308 14.34 0.74 -9.14
CA LEU A 308 14.45 -0.30 -10.16
C LEU A 308 15.40 0.05 -11.29
N THR A 309 15.52 1.32 -11.57
CA THR A 309 16.23 1.81 -12.75
C THR A 309 17.55 2.45 -12.37
N ARG A 310 18.29 1.95 -11.38
CA ARG A 310 19.59 2.55 -11.07
C ARG A 310 20.34 2.84 -12.36
N GLY A 311 20.04 4.01 -12.95
CA GLY A 311 20.72 4.54 -14.15
C GLY A 311 19.98 4.45 -15.48
N ALA A 312 18.76 3.91 -15.58
CA ALA A 312 17.98 3.93 -16.81
C ALA A 312 16.56 4.39 -16.52
N SER A 313 16.33 5.65 -16.77
CA SER A 313 15.02 6.31 -16.71
C SER A 313 14.34 6.12 -18.04
N ASP A 314 13.87 4.96 -18.41
CA ASP A 314 13.17 4.96 -19.66
C ASP A 314 11.95 4.04 -19.66
N LEU A 315 10.98 4.49 -20.41
CA LEU A 315 9.78 3.76 -20.76
C LEU A 315 10.14 2.37 -21.33
N GLU A 316 11.29 2.25 -21.99
CA GLU A 316 11.79 0.98 -22.52
C GLU A 316 12.09 -0.02 -21.39
N THR A 317 12.68 0.43 -20.28
CA THR A 317 12.87 -0.45 -19.12
C THR A 317 11.54 -0.89 -18.53
N LEU A 318 10.54 0.00 -18.42
CA LEU A 318 9.20 -0.33 -17.98
C LEU A 318 8.54 -1.36 -18.91
N ARG A 319 8.64 -1.15 -20.23
CA ARG A 319 8.11 -2.04 -21.27
C ARG A 319 8.74 -3.43 -21.17
N ARG A 320 10.06 -3.51 -21.14
CA ARG A 320 10.78 -4.77 -21.09
C ARG A 320 10.43 -5.55 -19.80
N ARG A 321 10.45 -4.90 -18.65
CA ARG A 321 10.12 -5.55 -17.37
C ARG A 321 8.66 -5.96 -17.30
N GLY A 322 7.74 -5.15 -17.83
CA GLY A 322 6.35 -5.53 -17.95
C GLY A 322 6.17 -6.77 -18.83
N PHE A 323 6.89 -6.84 -19.95
CA PHE A 323 6.87 -8.02 -20.82
C PHE A 323 7.43 -9.27 -20.11
N ASP A 324 8.63 -9.16 -19.52
CA ASP A 324 9.27 -10.27 -18.80
C ASP A 324 8.39 -10.76 -17.65
N PHE A 325 7.72 -9.85 -16.96
CA PHE A 325 6.81 -10.19 -15.87
C PHE A 325 5.53 -10.87 -16.38
N ALA A 326 4.97 -10.42 -17.49
CA ALA A 326 3.83 -11.07 -18.13
C ALA A 326 4.13 -12.52 -18.54
N GLU A 327 5.29 -12.75 -19.13
CA GLU A 327 5.74 -14.11 -19.48
C GLU A 327 5.96 -14.99 -18.22
N ALA A 328 6.52 -14.42 -17.16
CA ALA A 328 6.65 -15.12 -15.88
C ALA A 328 5.29 -15.48 -15.27
N ILE A 329 4.30 -14.58 -15.35
CA ILE A 329 2.93 -14.84 -14.88
C ILE A 329 2.30 -15.99 -15.69
N LYS A 330 2.48 -16.04 -17.01
CA LYS A 330 1.94 -17.12 -17.85
C LYS A 330 2.49 -18.50 -17.47
N ALA A 331 3.76 -18.58 -17.10
CA ALA A 331 4.41 -19.81 -16.66
C ALA A 331 4.07 -20.17 -15.19
N TRP A 332 3.52 -19.24 -14.42
CA TRP A 332 3.38 -19.37 -12.97
C TRP A 332 2.48 -20.53 -12.51
N PRO A 333 1.31 -20.83 -13.15
CA PRO A 333 0.49 -21.99 -12.78
C PRO A 333 1.25 -23.32 -12.83
N GLU A 334 2.06 -23.52 -13.88
CA GLU A 334 2.87 -24.72 -14.02
C GLU A 334 3.97 -24.81 -12.95
N ILE A 335 4.61 -23.68 -12.63
CA ILE A 335 5.60 -23.57 -11.56
C ILE A 335 4.96 -23.93 -10.20
N CYS A 336 3.79 -23.37 -9.90
CA CYS A 336 3.05 -23.67 -8.68
C CYS A 336 2.65 -25.15 -8.60
N GLN A 337 2.22 -25.74 -9.71
CA GLN A 337 1.88 -27.16 -9.75
C GLN A 337 3.11 -28.04 -9.52
N ALA A 338 4.22 -27.73 -10.17
CA ALA A 338 5.48 -28.45 -9.97
C ALA A 338 5.98 -28.34 -8.52
N ALA A 339 5.90 -27.15 -7.91
CA ALA A 339 6.30 -26.93 -6.52
C ALA A 339 5.45 -27.74 -5.52
N ARG A 340 4.16 -27.89 -5.77
CA ARG A 340 3.25 -28.72 -4.92
C ARG A 340 3.58 -30.20 -4.98
N THR A 341 4.14 -30.69 -6.08
CA THR A 341 4.51 -32.09 -6.26
C THR A 341 5.94 -32.37 -5.83
N PHE A 342 6.72 -31.33 -5.54
CA PHE A 342 8.10 -31.46 -5.10
C PHE A 342 8.16 -31.85 -3.63
N GLU A 343 8.52 -33.10 -3.33
CA GLU A 343 8.84 -33.52 -1.97
C GLU A 343 10.22 -32.99 -1.60
N LEU A 344 10.28 -32.12 -0.61
CA LEU A 344 11.53 -31.74 0.04
C LEU A 344 12.11 -33.00 0.70
N LYS A 345 13.12 -33.58 0.10
CA LYS A 345 13.91 -34.68 0.66
C LYS A 345 14.85 -34.18 1.75
#